data_b863df825db305a9a18d4d44fa073b52
#
_entry.id   b863df825db305a9a18d4d44fa073b52
#
_cell.length_a   1.000
_cell.length_b   1.000
_cell.length_c   1.000
_cell.angle_alpha   90.00
_cell.angle_beta   90.00
_cell.angle_gamma   90.00
#
_symmetry.space_group_name_H-M   'P 1'
#
loop_
_entity.id
_entity.type
_entity.pdbx_description
1 polymer ?
#
loop_
_entity_poly.entity_id
_entity_poly.type
_entity_poly.pdbx_seq_one_letter_code
_entity_poly.pdbx_strand_id
1 'polypeptide(L)'
;MVWIGITLAAILAAWIALGVTKNGWKRNGKQWLCIFAVVVIGFGIVTSVPTGHTGILTTFGKVEDVTLEAGVQFKAPWQEIVCMDNRTQKGTVEMKGFSKDIQEVSIKYSINYQINKQNAQNIYKSIGVDYYDRVMSPRIQETVKNVIANYDAEQLINSRDTLSTEITNLLKEELAEYNIDVVSTAIE
;
A
#
# COMPACT_ATOMS: atom_id res chain seq x y z
N MET A 1 9.60 15.90 -4.80
CA MET A 1 11.07 15.74 -4.86
C MET A 1 11.64 15.57 -6.28
N VAL A 2 10.95 14.91 -7.20
CA VAL A 2 11.40 14.73 -8.61
C VAL A 2 11.66 16.06 -9.33
N TRP A 3 10.84 17.08 -9.10
CA TRP A 3 10.99 18.41 -9.72
C TRP A 3 12.25 19.17 -9.31
N ILE A 4 12.73 18.98 -8.07
CA ILE A 4 13.95 19.62 -7.58
C ILE A 4 15.18 19.01 -8.27
N GLY A 5 15.18 17.69 -8.51
CA GLY A 5 16.23 17.00 -9.26
C GLY A 5 16.31 17.46 -10.72
N ILE A 6 15.14 17.63 -11.38
CA ILE A 6 15.06 18.08 -12.77
C ILE A 6 15.54 19.53 -12.89
N THR A 7 15.17 20.41 -11.97
CA THR A 7 15.64 21.82 -11.99
C THR A 7 17.13 21.96 -11.72
N LEU A 8 17.70 21.18 -10.78
CA LEU A 8 19.12 21.13 -10.52
C LEU A 8 19.91 20.58 -11.74
N ALA A 9 19.41 19.52 -12.36
CA ALA A 9 20.00 18.97 -13.59
C ALA A 9 19.96 19.97 -14.75
N ALA A 10 18.84 20.72 -14.90
CA ALA A 10 18.72 21.77 -15.92
C ALA A 10 19.67 22.94 -15.65
N ILE A 11 19.84 23.37 -14.39
CA ILE A 11 20.78 24.43 -14.00
C ILE A 11 22.22 24.00 -14.24
N LEU A 12 22.58 22.76 -13.91
CA LEU A 12 23.92 22.19 -14.18
C LEU A 12 24.17 22.09 -15.69
N ALA A 13 23.19 21.63 -16.47
CA ALA A 13 23.28 21.59 -17.93
C ALA A 13 23.46 22.97 -18.54
N ALA A 14 22.72 23.98 -18.06
CA ALA A 14 22.87 25.38 -18.47
C ALA A 14 24.25 25.96 -18.09
N TRP A 15 24.75 25.63 -16.92
CA TRP A 15 26.09 26.05 -16.46
C TRP A 15 27.22 25.43 -17.29
N ILE A 16 27.08 24.17 -17.65
CA ILE A 16 28.01 23.44 -18.53
C ILE A 16 27.96 24.05 -19.93
N ALA A 17 26.76 24.34 -20.49
CA ALA A 17 26.59 24.98 -21.78
C ALA A 17 27.22 26.38 -21.83
N LEU A 18 27.09 27.18 -20.77
CA LEU A 18 27.70 28.52 -20.66
C LEU A 18 29.21 28.46 -20.47
N GLY A 19 29.76 27.48 -19.76
CA GLY A 19 31.19 27.26 -19.59
C GLY A 19 31.89 26.80 -20.88
N VAL A 20 31.19 26.14 -21.72
CA VAL A 20 31.65 25.57 -22.99
C VAL A 20 31.90 26.63 -24.06
N THR A 21 31.14 27.74 -24.05
CA THR A 21 31.27 28.79 -25.06
C THR A 21 32.55 29.63 -24.91
N LYS A 22 33.24 29.56 -23.79
CA LYS A 22 34.40 30.40 -23.48
C LYS A 22 35.81 29.81 -23.69
N ASN A 23 35.96 28.47 -23.68
CA ASN A 23 37.31 27.87 -23.85
C ASN A 23 37.25 26.45 -24.46
N GLY A 24 37.67 26.31 -25.68
CA GLY A 24 38.29 25.14 -26.33
C GLY A 24 37.76 23.75 -26.00
N TRP A 25 36.56 23.42 -26.43
CA TRP A 25 35.83 22.17 -26.22
C TRP A 25 36.54 20.86 -26.63
N LYS A 26 37.54 20.88 -27.47
CA LYS A 26 37.95 19.65 -28.18
C LYS A 26 38.57 18.52 -27.36
N ARG A 27 39.01 18.73 -26.12
CA ARG A 27 39.67 17.67 -25.33
C ARG A 27 38.95 17.26 -24.02
N ASN A 28 38.19 18.14 -23.39
CA ASN A 28 37.55 17.87 -22.09
C ASN A 28 36.02 17.63 -22.14
N GLY A 29 35.36 17.92 -23.26
CA GLY A 29 33.89 17.79 -23.37
C GLY A 29 33.35 16.38 -23.13
N LYS A 30 34.10 15.36 -23.57
CA LYS A 30 33.71 13.94 -23.33
C LYS A 30 33.77 13.57 -21.83
N GLN A 31 34.72 14.10 -21.08
CA GLN A 31 34.85 13.84 -19.64
C GLN A 31 33.69 14.47 -18.85
N TRP A 32 33.29 15.69 -19.22
CA TRP A 32 32.14 16.37 -18.61
C TRP A 32 30.83 15.71 -18.91
N LEU A 33 30.66 15.16 -20.10
CA LEU A 33 29.48 14.33 -20.47
C LEU A 33 29.41 13.05 -19.62
N CYS A 34 30.55 12.38 -19.39
CA CYS A 34 30.60 11.20 -18.52
C CYS A 34 30.28 11.56 -17.07
N ILE A 35 30.81 12.66 -16.53
CA ILE A 35 30.50 13.11 -15.17
C ILE A 35 29.02 13.46 -15.03
N PHE A 36 28.43 14.15 -16.01
CA PHE A 36 27.02 14.48 -16.02
C PHE A 36 26.14 13.22 -16.06
N ALA A 37 26.49 12.24 -16.89
CA ALA A 37 25.79 10.96 -16.95
C ALA A 37 25.85 10.20 -15.62
N VAL A 38 27.01 10.17 -14.96
CA VAL A 38 27.18 9.54 -13.64
C VAL A 38 26.35 10.25 -12.56
N VAL A 39 26.29 11.57 -12.58
CA VAL A 39 25.49 12.35 -11.63
C VAL A 39 23.99 12.09 -11.85
N VAL A 40 23.51 12.10 -13.09
CA VAL A 40 22.10 11.83 -13.42
C VAL A 40 21.69 10.41 -13.02
N ILE A 41 22.55 9.44 -13.27
CA ILE A 41 22.34 8.04 -12.84
C ILE A 41 22.34 7.96 -11.32
N GLY A 42 23.28 8.65 -10.64
CA GLY A 42 23.39 8.65 -9.19
C GLY A 42 22.14 9.19 -8.48
N PHE A 43 21.49 10.22 -9.02
CA PHE A 43 20.24 10.75 -8.47
C PHE A 43 19.02 9.81 -8.62
N GLY A 44 19.04 8.92 -9.62
CA GLY A 44 17.99 7.93 -9.81
C GLY A 44 18.08 6.71 -8.88
N ILE A 45 19.21 6.54 -8.17
CA ILE A 45 19.51 5.35 -7.37
C ILE A 45 18.96 5.44 -5.95
N VAL A 46 18.80 6.66 -5.39
CA VAL A 46 18.40 6.85 -3.99
C VAL A 46 16.94 7.24 -3.89
N THR A 47 16.20 6.51 -3.06
CA THR A 47 14.82 6.83 -2.71
C THR A 47 14.59 6.63 -1.21
N SER A 48 13.54 7.21 -0.65
CA SER A 48 13.18 7.02 0.75
C SER A 48 11.79 6.41 0.86
N VAL A 49 11.70 5.35 1.68
CA VAL A 49 10.42 4.76 2.09
C VAL A 49 9.97 5.45 3.38
N PRO A 50 8.76 6.04 3.42
CA PRO A 50 8.28 6.72 4.62
C PRO A 50 8.11 5.75 5.80
N THR A 51 8.25 6.27 7.03
CA THR A 51 7.99 5.49 8.25
C THR A 51 6.53 5.02 8.28
N GLY A 52 6.32 3.74 8.62
CA GLY A 52 5.00 3.12 8.61
C GLY A 52 4.56 2.59 7.25
N HIS A 53 5.46 2.58 6.28
CA HIS A 53 5.23 1.97 4.97
C HIS A 53 6.26 0.86 4.72
N THR A 54 5.85 -0.10 3.91
CA THR A 54 6.73 -1.12 3.35
C THR A 54 6.88 -0.84 1.86
N GLY A 55 8.12 -0.74 1.39
CA GLY A 55 8.43 -0.55 -0.02
C GLY A 55 8.42 -1.89 -0.75
N ILE A 56 7.71 -1.96 -1.87
CA ILE A 56 7.69 -3.10 -2.78
C ILE A 56 8.49 -2.72 -4.00
N LEU A 57 9.54 -3.50 -4.29
CA LEU A 57 10.40 -3.25 -5.44
C LEU A 57 9.78 -3.85 -6.70
N THR A 58 9.65 -3.03 -7.73
CA THR A 58 9.18 -3.47 -9.05
C THR A 58 10.24 -3.18 -10.10
N THR A 59 10.52 -4.16 -10.97
CA THR A 59 11.47 -4.04 -12.07
C THR A 59 10.72 -4.23 -13.39
N PHE A 60 10.59 -3.17 -14.19
CA PHE A 60 9.81 -3.18 -15.43
C PHE A 60 8.39 -3.74 -15.26
N GLY A 61 7.72 -3.42 -14.15
CA GLY A 61 6.37 -3.90 -13.83
C GLY A 61 6.32 -5.30 -13.20
N LYS A 62 7.44 -6.01 -13.08
CA LYS A 62 7.51 -7.27 -12.34
C LYS A 62 7.79 -6.98 -10.87
N VAL A 63 6.96 -7.52 -10.00
CA VAL A 63 7.15 -7.45 -8.55
C VAL A 63 8.28 -8.37 -8.14
N GLU A 64 9.27 -7.84 -7.44
CA GLU A 64 10.35 -8.63 -6.83
C GLU A 64 9.87 -9.21 -5.49
N ASP A 65 10.41 -10.37 -5.13
CA ASP A 65 10.07 -11.03 -3.85
C ASP A 65 10.86 -10.46 -2.66
N VAL A 66 11.07 -9.13 -2.68
CA VAL A 66 11.82 -8.40 -1.66
C VAL A 66 10.97 -7.23 -1.18
N THR A 67 10.83 -7.11 0.14
CA THR A 67 10.23 -5.94 0.79
C THR A 67 11.33 -5.04 1.34
N LEU A 68 11.17 -3.73 1.17
CA LEU A 68 12.08 -2.71 1.65
C LEU A 68 11.50 -2.06 2.91
N GLU A 69 12.31 -1.97 3.94
CA GLU A 69 11.94 -1.29 5.18
C GLU A 69 11.95 0.24 5.02
N ALA A 70 11.30 0.92 5.98
CA ALA A 70 11.30 2.37 6.02
C ALA A 70 12.73 2.92 6.17
N GLY A 71 13.03 4.00 5.45
CA GLY A 71 14.34 4.64 5.45
C GLY A 71 14.85 4.92 4.04
N VAL A 72 16.14 5.21 3.96
CA VAL A 72 16.81 5.43 2.68
C VAL A 72 17.14 4.09 2.04
N GLN A 73 16.65 3.91 0.82
CA GLN A 73 16.83 2.69 0.04
C GLN A 73 17.52 2.99 -1.29
N PHE A 74 18.30 2.03 -1.75
CA PHE A 74 18.97 2.09 -3.04
C PHE A 74 18.22 1.24 -4.05
N LYS A 75 17.95 1.82 -5.22
CA LYS A 75 17.29 1.12 -6.32
C LYS A 75 18.01 1.40 -7.63
N ALA A 76 17.89 0.50 -8.60
CA ALA A 76 18.36 0.80 -9.95
C ALA A 76 17.45 1.85 -10.61
N PRO A 77 17.96 2.65 -11.58
CA PRO A 77 17.16 3.70 -12.24
C PRO A 77 15.89 3.22 -12.93
N TRP A 78 15.85 1.95 -13.33
CA TRP A 78 14.70 1.30 -13.99
C TRP A 78 13.76 0.58 -13.03
N GLN A 79 14.06 0.63 -11.73
CA GLN A 79 13.20 0.06 -10.69
C GLN A 79 12.29 1.12 -10.09
N GLU A 80 11.11 0.72 -9.73
CA GLU A 80 10.14 1.55 -9.01
C GLU A 80 9.88 0.95 -7.63
N ILE A 81 9.60 1.80 -6.65
CA ILE A 81 9.20 1.37 -5.31
C ILE A 81 7.78 1.83 -5.07
N VAL A 82 6.90 0.85 -4.87
CA VAL A 82 5.51 1.08 -4.47
C VAL A 82 5.45 0.99 -2.95
N CYS A 83 4.98 2.04 -2.30
CA CYS A 83 4.86 2.09 -0.84
C CYS A 83 3.45 1.67 -0.43
N MET A 84 3.35 0.63 0.41
CA MET A 84 2.10 0.22 1.06
C MET A 84 2.14 0.59 2.54
N ASP A 85 1.05 1.21 3.03
CA ASP A 85 0.92 1.56 4.46
C ASP A 85 0.69 0.30 5.29
N ASN A 86 1.58 0.06 6.26
CA ASN A 86 1.54 -1.08 7.16
C ASN A 86 1.08 -0.71 8.58
N ARG A 87 0.58 0.50 8.78
CA ARG A 87 -0.02 0.92 10.04
C ARG A 87 -1.40 0.30 10.18
N THR A 88 -1.92 0.32 11.40
CA THR A 88 -3.31 -0.04 11.64
C THR A 88 -4.22 0.99 10.96
N GLN A 89 -5.05 0.52 10.06
CA GLN A 89 -6.03 1.30 9.31
C GLN A 89 -7.43 0.95 9.79
N LYS A 90 -8.36 1.91 9.71
CA LYS A 90 -9.78 1.69 9.99
C LYS A 90 -10.56 1.62 8.68
N GLY A 91 -11.27 0.52 8.50
CA GLY A 91 -12.29 0.38 7.49
C GLY A 91 -13.68 0.42 8.12
N THR A 92 -14.65 1.00 7.42
CA THR A 92 -16.05 0.98 7.84
C THR A 92 -16.92 0.59 6.67
N VAL A 93 -17.80 -0.37 6.89
CA VAL A 93 -18.75 -0.87 5.88
C VAL A 93 -20.16 -0.74 6.44
N GLU A 94 -21.01 -0.05 5.69
CA GLU A 94 -22.45 0.04 5.98
C GLU A 94 -23.18 -0.91 5.06
N MET A 95 -24.05 -1.75 5.63
CA MET A 95 -24.75 -2.75 4.88
C MET A 95 -26.14 -3.01 5.45
N LYS A 96 -26.99 -3.55 4.61
CA LYS A 96 -28.30 -4.06 5.01
C LYS A 96 -28.28 -5.58 4.88
N GLY A 97 -28.84 -6.26 5.87
CA GLY A 97 -28.99 -7.70 5.92
C GLY A 97 -30.38 -8.08 6.41
N PHE A 98 -30.68 -9.37 6.36
CA PHE A 98 -31.89 -9.92 6.93
C PHE A 98 -31.54 -10.87 8.06
N SER A 99 -32.23 -10.72 9.19
CA SER A 99 -32.18 -11.68 10.29
C SER A 99 -32.87 -12.97 9.92
N LYS A 100 -32.76 -13.99 10.74
CA LYS A 100 -33.40 -15.29 10.55
C LYS A 100 -34.93 -15.20 10.45
N ASP A 101 -35.55 -14.27 11.16
CA ASP A 101 -36.96 -13.94 11.14
C ASP A 101 -37.37 -12.96 10.02
N ILE A 102 -36.50 -12.79 9.01
CA ILE A 102 -36.75 -11.99 7.79
C ILE A 102 -36.94 -10.49 8.08
N GLN A 103 -36.42 -9.98 9.19
CA GLN A 103 -36.43 -8.56 9.47
C GLN A 103 -35.19 -7.88 8.84
N GLU A 104 -35.43 -6.74 8.18
CA GLU A 104 -34.31 -5.93 7.62
C GLU A 104 -33.55 -5.25 8.77
N VAL A 105 -32.26 -5.49 8.82
CA VAL A 105 -31.33 -4.91 9.80
C VAL A 105 -30.29 -4.09 9.08
N SER A 106 -30.15 -2.82 9.47
CA SER A 106 -29.05 -1.97 9.01
C SER A 106 -27.88 -2.07 9.97
N ILE A 107 -26.71 -2.38 9.45
CA ILE A 107 -25.51 -2.66 10.24
C ILE A 107 -24.38 -1.78 9.74
N LYS A 108 -23.72 -1.16 10.69
CA LYS A 108 -22.46 -0.47 10.46
C LYS A 108 -21.34 -1.26 11.14
N TYR A 109 -20.44 -1.79 10.33
CA TYR A 109 -19.33 -2.61 10.79
C TYR A 109 -18.03 -1.88 10.60
N SER A 110 -17.26 -1.73 11.68
CA SER A 110 -15.95 -1.09 11.68
C SER A 110 -14.87 -2.13 11.98
N ILE A 111 -13.82 -2.13 11.19
CA ILE A 111 -12.68 -3.06 11.33
C ILE A 111 -11.38 -2.26 11.39
N ASN A 112 -10.52 -2.59 12.36
CA ASN A 112 -9.16 -2.14 12.40
C ASN A 112 -8.26 -3.28 11.93
N TYR A 113 -7.47 -3.03 10.91
CA TYR A 113 -6.63 -4.03 10.27
C TYR A 113 -5.25 -3.46 9.93
N GLN A 114 -4.30 -4.34 9.71
CA GLN A 114 -2.97 -4.00 9.22
C GLN A 114 -2.50 -5.04 8.23
N ILE A 115 -1.64 -4.66 7.29
CA ILE A 115 -1.02 -5.61 6.37
C ILE A 115 0.24 -6.21 7.00
N ASN A 116 0.49 -7.49 6.70
CA ASN A 116 1.73 -8.14 7.12
C ASN A 116 2.90 -7.58 6.33
N LYS A 117 3.86 -6.95 7.04
CA LYS A 117 5.02 -6.27 6.46
C LYS A 117 5.87 -7.19 5.58
N GLN A 118 6.02 -8.46 6.01
CA GLN A 118 6.88 -9.43 5.33
C GLN A 118 6.24 -9.95 4.03
N ASN A 119 4.91 -9.89 3.92
CA ASN A 119 4.15 -10.43 2.81
C ASN A 119 3.44 -9.34 1.97
N ALA A 120 3.78 -8.07 2.18
CA ALA A 120 3.16 -6.94 1.45
C ALA A 120 3.33 -7.08 -0.08
N GLN A 121 4.44 -7.65 -0.56
CA GLN A 121 4.66 -7.93 -1.98
C GLN A 121 3.65 -8.94 -2.54
N ASN A 122 3.22 -9.93 -1.73
CA ASN A 122 2.24 -10.93 -2.16
C ASN A 122 0.85 -10.28 -2.31
N ILE A 123 0.47 -9.39 -1.39
CA ILE A 123 -0.78 -8.63 -1.48
C ILE A 123 -0.76 -7.77 -2.75
N TYR A 124 0.32 -7.04 -2.97
CA TYR A 124 0.44 -6.19 -4.15
C TYR A 124 0.43 -7.00 -5.46
N LYS A 125 1.10 -8.16 -5.50
CA LYS A 125 1.19 -9.04 -6.66
C LYS A 125 -0.16 -9.67 -7.03
N SER A 126 -0.96 -10.06 -6.03
CA SER A 126 -2.24 -10.76 -6.24
C SER A 126 -3.43 -9.83 -6.36
N ILE A 127 -3.45 -8.71 -5.63
CA ILE A 127 -4.63 -7.84 -5.50
C ILE A 127 -4.34 -6.41 -5.96
N GLY A 128 -3.17 -5.88 -5.61
CA GLY A 128 -2.78 -4.49 -5.86
C GLY A 128 -2.90 -3.62 -4.62
N VAL A 129 -2.86 -2.29 -4.83
CA VAL A 129 -2.95 -1.30 -3.75
C VAL A 129 -4.37 -1.14 -3.21
N ASP A 130 -5.39 -1.45 -4.01
CA ASP A 130 -6.82 -1.30 -3.66
C ASP A 130 -7.39 -2.56 -3.00
N TYR A 131 -6.58 -3.24 -2.18
CA TYR A 131 -6.95 -4.52 -1.55
C TYR A 131 -8.19 -4.41 -0.63
N TYR A 132 -8.42 -3.23 -0.04
CA TYR A 132 -9.59 -2.98 0.80
C TYR A 132 -10.89 -3.11 0.01
N ASP A 133 -11.02 -2.38 -1.10
CA ASP A 133 -12.25 -2.36 -1.90
C ASP A 133 -12.45 -3.64 -2.70
N ARG A 134 -11.35 -4.27 -3.13
CA ARG A 134 -11.42 -5.46 -3.98
C ARG A 134 -11.67 -6.75 -3.23
N VAL A 135 -11.12 -6.89 -2.03
CA VAL A 135 -11.18 -8.14 -1.25
C VAL A 135 -11.82 -7.93 0.10
N MET A 136 -11.34 -6.96 0.90
CA MET A 136 -11.80 -6.84 2.28
C MET A 136 -13.26 -6.46 2.40
N SER A 137 -13.69 -5.41 1.71
CA SER A 137 -15.07 -4.90 1.81
C SER A 137 -16.12 -5.95 1.39
N PRO A 138 -15.98 -6.67 0.25
CA PRO A 138 -16.88 -7.75 -0.11
C PRO A 138 -16.89 -8.91 0.90
N ARG A 139 -15.73 -9.34 1.39
CA ARG A 139 -15.63 -10.43 2.39
C ARG A 139 -16.29 -10.05 3.70
N ILE A 140 -16.04 -8.83 4.20
CA ILE A 140 -16.69 -8.32 5.40
C ILE A 140 -18.22 -8.37 5.23
N GLN A 141 -18.74 -7.90 4.09
CA GLN A 141 -20.17 -7.91 3.83
C GLN A 141 -20.75 -9.33 3.79
N GLU A 142 -20.06 -10.25 3.16
CA GLU A 142 -20.47 -11.65 3.05
C GLU A 142 -20.50 -12.31 4.43
N THR A 143 -19.41 -12.26 5.17
CA THR A 143 -19.27 -12.89 6.48
C THR A 143 -20.27 -12.32 7.50
N VAL A 144 -20.40 -10.99 7.57
CA VAL A 144 -21.36 -10.34 8.46
C VAL A 144 -22.78 -10.73 8.12
N LYS A 145 -23.20 -10.73 6.85
CA LYS A 145 -24.54 -11.14 6.42
C LYS A 145 -24.81 -12.61 6.73
N ASN A 146 -23.85 -13.49 6.50
CA ASN A 146 -23.99 -14.92 6.78
C ASN A 146 -24.18 -15.19 8.28
N VAL A 147 -23.42 -14.52 9.13
CA VAL A 147 -23.58 -14.67 10.59
C VAL A 147 -24.95 -14.15 11.03
N ILE A 148 -25.35 -12.95 10.59
CA ILE A 148 -26.61 -12.32 11.00
C ILE A 148 -27.83 -13.14 10.59
N ALA A 149 -27.79 -13.77 9.41
CA ALA A 149 -28.88 -14.63 8.94
C ALA A 149 -29.15 -15.86 9.81
N ASN A 150 -28.26 -16.20 10.74
CA ASN A 150 -28.43 -17.31 11.69
C ASN A 150 -29.11 -16.89 12.99
N TYR A 151 -29.27 -15.59 13.25
CA TYR A 151 -29.81 -15.03 14.49
C TYR A 151 -31.13 -14.29 14.26
N ASP A 152 -32.04 -14.41 15.23
CA ASP A 152 -33.27 -13.62 15.24
C ASP A 152 -32.96 -12.16 15.63
N ALA A 153 -33.81 -11.20 15.24
CA ALA A 153 -33.58 -9.78 15.50
C ALA A 153 -33.37 -9.44 17.00
N GLU A 154 -34.10 -10.13 17.89
CA GLU A 154 -33.96 -10.00 19.34
C GLU A 154 -32.55 -10.49 19.81
N GLN A 155 -32.09 -11.61 19.26
CA GLN A 155 -30.78 -12.18 19.59
C GLN A 155 -29.64 -11.26 19.12
N LEU A 156 -29.77 -10.60 17.98
CA LEU A 156 -28.78 -9.65 17.46
C LEU A 156 -28.52 -8.51 18.44
N ILE A 157 -29.54 -8.07 19.17
CA ILE A 157 -29.44 -7.02 20.18
C ILE A 157 -28.83 -7.57 21.49
N ASN A 158 -29.34 -8.72 21.96
CA ASN A 158 -28.98 -9.29 23.27
C ASN A 158 -27.60 -9.97 23.27
N SER A 159 -27.14 -10.49 22.13
CA SER A 159 -25.89 -11.26 22.00
C SER A 159 -24.82 -10.53 21.18
N ARG A 160 -24.84 -9.21 21.15
CA ARG A 160 -23.97 -8.38 20.32
C ARG A 160 -22.47 -8.69 20.51
N ASP A 161 -22.02 -8.90 21.72
CA ASP A 161 -20.62 -9.19 22.05
C ASP A 161 -20.18 -10.57 21.52
N THR A 162 -21.07 -11.56 21.62
CA THR A 162 -20.83 -12.91 21.08
C THR A 162 -20.74 -12.86 19.56
N LEU A 163 -21.68 -12.16 18.92
CA LEU A 163 -21.69 -11.96 17.45
C LEU A 163 -20.43 -11.24 16.96
N SER A 164 -20.04 -10.17 17.65
CA SER A 164 -18.82 -9.44 17.33
C SER A 164 -17.59 -10.36 17.41
N THR A 165 -17.52 -11.21 18.40
CA THR A 165 -16.41 -12.17 18.57
C THR A 165 -16.42 -13.23 17.48
N GLU A 166 -17.57 -13.79 17.16
CA GLU A 166 -17.74 -14.78 16.08
C GLU A 166 -17.33 -14.23 14.73
N ILE A 167 -17.86 -13.06 14.36
CA ILE A 167 -17.52 -12.38 13.10
C ILE A 167 -16.02 -12.04 13.06
N THR A 168 -15.46 -11.58 14.18
CA THR A 168 -14.02 -11.27 14.26
C THR A 168 -13.15 -12.50 14.01
N ASN A 169 -13.53 -13.66 14.58
CA ASN A 169 -12.76 -14.89 14.40
C ASN A 169 -12.84 -15.41 12.97
N LEU A 170 -14.03 -15.39 12.36
CA LEU A 170 -14.21 -15.76 10.96
C LEU A 170 -13.42 -14.86 10.02
N LEU A 171 -13.51 -13.54 10.22
CA LEU A 171 -12.75 -12.59 9.40
C LEU A 171 -11.24 -12.69 9.60
N LYS A 172 -10.76 -13.01 10.81
CA LYS A 172 -9.34 -13.28 11.04
C LYS A 172 -8.84 -14.47 10.22
N GLU A 173 -9.62 -15.55 10.19
CA GLU A 173 -9.27 -16.74 9.43
C GLU A 173 -9.29 -16.48 7.93
N GLU A 174 -10.37 -15.88 7.41
CA GLU A 174 -10.51 -15.57 5.98
C GLU A 174 -9.47 -14.55 5.48
N LEU A 175 -9.20 -13.48 6.23
CA LEU A 175 -8.29 -12.42 5.81
C LEU A 175 -6.81 -12.80 6.02
N ALA A 176 -6.51 -13.76 6.90
CA ALA A 176 -5.15 -14.30 7.05
C ALA A 176 -4.64 -14.94 5.75
N GLU A 177 -5.52 -15.55 4.95
CA GLU A 177 -5.16 -16.10 3.63
C GLU A 177 -4.60 -15.02 2.69
N TYR A 178 -5.07 -13.79 2.85
CA TYR A 178 -4.60 -12.63 2.08
C TYR A 178 -3.46 -11.86 2.76
N ASN A 179 -2.88 -12.38 3.84
CA ASN A 179 -1.84 -11.72 4.64
C ASN A 179 -2.28 -10.39 5.27
N ILE A 180 -3.54 -10.29 5.64
CA ILE A 180 -4.13 -9.13 6.31
C ILE A 180 -4.49 -9.54 7.74
N ASP A 181 -3.92 -8.82 8.70
CA ASP A 181 -4.12 -9.07 10.13
C ASP A 181 -5.26 -8.19 10.66
N VAL A 182 -6.31 -8.81 11.21
CA VAL A 182 -7.40 -8.12 11.88
C VAL A 182 -7.04 -7.86 13.34
N VAL A 183 -6.97 -6.58 13.71
CA VAL A 183 -6.61 -6.14 15.07
C VAL A 183 -7.82 -6.13 15.99
N SER A 184 -8.88 -5.43 15.59
CA SER A 184 -10.13 -5.32 16.35
C SER A 184 -11.28 -4.96 15.43
N THR A 185 -12.49 -5.27 15.88
CA THR A 185 -13.71 -4.97 15.14
C THR A 185 -14.77 -4.39 16.07
N ALA A 186 -15.73 -3.69 15.52
CA ALA A 186 -16.88 -3.15 16.24
C ALA A 186 -18.11 -3.16 15.33
N ILE A 187 -19.26 -3.53 15.92
CA ILE A 187 -20.57 -3.50 15.28
C ILE A 187 -21.35 -2.32 15.87
N GLU A 188 -21.91 -1.47 15.02
CA GLU A 188 -22.78 -0.35 15.39
C GLU A 188 -24.17 -0.50 14.76
#